data_1405fd09f5b2e603177b726cb723c4d2
#
_entry.id   1405fd09f5b2e603177b726cb723c4d2
#
_cell.length_a   1.000
_cell.length_b   1.000
_cell.length_c   1.000
_cell.angle_alpha   90.00
_cell.angle_beta   90.00
_cell.angle_gamma   90.00
#
_symmetry.space_group_name_H-M   'P 1'
#
loop_
_entity.id
_entity.type
_entity.pdbx_description
1 polymer ?
#
loop_
_entity_poly.entity_id
_entity_poly.type
_entity_poly.pdbx_seq_one_letter_code
_entity_poly.pdbx_strand_id
1 'polypeptide(L)'
;MSPYRLALVFVLAAATTGCDFAARTGIVRDDMLVLTDAQKVIADTKINHGDMTIRASVDRADTTYGAGQPMVLSVSTSKNAHVAILRVLPNGSTTLLFPDKAHPKADIAANKTLTIPEPRDGFAVTADKPGVVLFEFVASTAGDAWLFKRAPDKDSDFADLGVTSRAIAKDIVDSLKVGKTGADTAATYVTVRVR
;
A
#
# COMPACT_ATOMS: atom_id res chain seq x y z
N MET A 1 -62.22 37.53 30.65
CA MET A 1 -62.36 36.63 29.48
C MET A 1 -61.17 36.85 28.61
N SER A 2 -60.18 36.00 28.72
CA SER A 2 -58.88 36.13 28.01
C SER A 2 -58.67 34.87 27.14
N PRO A 3 -58.41 34.99 25.87
CA PRO A 3 -58.06 33.84 25.03
C PRO A 3 -56.53 33.67 25.04
N TYR A 4 -56.12 32.47 25.47
CA TYR A 4 -54.73 32.03 25.38
C TYR A 4 -54.37 31.79 23.92
N ARG A 5 -53.32 32.45 23.43
CA ARG A 5 -52.67 32.22 22.14
C ARG A 5 -51.70 31.06 22.31
N LEU A 6 -51.99 29.93 21.68
CA LEU A 6 -51.10 28.79 21.55
C LEU A 6 -50.03 29.13 20.51
N ALA A 7 -48.81 29.27 20.94
CA ALA A 7 -47.68 29.40 20.04
C ALA A 7 -47.20 28.00 19.62
N LEU A 8 -47.37 27.71 18.37
CA LEU A 8 -46.88 26.47 17.74
C LEU A 8 -45.40 26.68 17.41
N VAL A 9 -44.53 26.02 18.16
CA VAL A 9 -43.08 26.00 17.87
C VAL A 9 -42.85 24.89 16.84
N PHE A 10 -42.55 25.28 15.61
CA PHE A 10 -42.03 24.38 14.59
C PHE A 10 -40.55 24.11 14.91
N VAL A 11 -40.25 22.91 15.36
CA VAL A 11 -38.90 22.38 15.41
C VAL A 11 -38.53 21.90 14.00
N LEU A 12 -37.73 22.68 13.29
CA LEU A 12 -37.11 22.24 12.04
C LEU A 12 -36.01 21.23 12.40
N ALA A 13 -36.28 19.95 12.20
CA ALA A 13 -35.25 18.93 12.20
C ALA A 13 -34.43 19.08 10.92
N ALA A 14 -33.28 19.69 11.05
CA ALA A 14 -32.27 19.67 9.99
C ALA A 14 -31.70 18.25 9.90
N ALA A 15 -32.17 17.49 8.90
CA ALA A 15 -31.51 16.26 8.50
C ALA A 15 -30.15 16.61 7.93
N THR A 16 -29.13 16.50 8.75
CA THR A 16 -27.74 16.47 8.28
C THR A 16 -27.52 15.14 7.60
N THR A 17 -27.63 15.13 6.27
CA THR A 17 -27.03 14.08 5.46
C THR A 17 -25.54 14.13 5.70
N GLY A 18 -25.11 13.32 6.67
CA GLY A 18 -23.71 13.01 6.89
C GLY A 18 -23.21 12.29 5.65
N CYS A 19 -22.55 13.02 4.78
CA CYS A 19 -21.64 12.39 3.83
C CYS A 19 -20.62 11.63 4.67
N ASP A 20 -20.71 10.31 4.66
CA ASP A 20 -19.66 9.43 5.14
C ASP A 20 -18.39 9.66 4.30
N PHE A 21 -17.69 10.72 4.65
CA PHE A 21 -16.33 11.01 4.20
C PHE A 21 -15.33 10.36 5.17
N ALA A 22 -15.80 9.33 5.87
CA ALA A 22 -15.00 8.57 6.81
C ALA A 22 -14.44 7.36 6.11
N ALA A 23 -13.15 7.35 5.96
CA ALA A 23 -12.21 6.27 5.81
C ALA A 23 -11.25 6.42 4.63
N ARG A 24 -10.86 7.65 4.33
CA ARG A 24 -9.51 7.92 3.84
C ARG A 24 -8.70 8.55 4.97
N THR A 25 -8.97 8.10 6.16
CA THR A 25 -8.23 8.53 7.31
C THR A 25 -6.90 7.82 7.30
N GLY A 26 -6.01 8.55 6.89
CA GLY A 26 -5.00 8.98 7.79
C GLY A 26 -3.75 8.21 7.61
N ILE A 27 -3.19 8.21 6.41
CA ILE A 27 -1.74 8.33 6.36
C ILE A 27 -1.52 9.81 6.40
N VAL A 28 -1.01 10.24 7.52
CA VAL A 28 -0.80 11.63 7.86
C VAL A 28 -0.02 12.27 6.70
N ARG A 29 -0.56 13.35 6.13
CA ARG A 29 0.12 14.14 5.09
C ARG A 29 1.53 14.58 5.49
N ASP A 30 1.81 14.58 6.79
CA ASP A 30 3.14 14.85 7.33
C ASP A 30 4.18 13.82 6.89
N ASP A 31 3.81 12.54 6.71
CA ASP A 31 4.75 11.52 6.23
C ASP A 31 5.07 11.69 4.74
N MET A 32 4.10 12.16 3.95
CA MET A 32 4.35 12.52 2.54
C MET A 32 5.37 13.67 2.39
N LEU A 33 5.39 14.61 3.33
CA LEU A 33 6.35 15.73 3.32
C LEU A 33 7.79 15.28 3.63
N VAL A 34 7.96 14.10 4.20
CA VAL A 34 9.26 13.53 4.57
C VAL A 34 9.80 12.55 3.53
N LEU A 35 8.97 12.13 2.56
CA LEU A 35 9.42 11.30 1.45
C LEU A 35 10.41 12.04 0.58
N THR A 36 11.48 11.36 0.20
CA THR A 36 12.41 11.86 -0.82
C THR A 36 11.75 11.91 -2.19
N ASP A 37 12.32 12.66 -3.13
CA ASP A 37 11.79 12.73 -4.49
C ASP A 37 11.76 11.36 -5.17
N ALA A 38 12.73 10.49 -4.87
CA ALA A 38 12.77 9.12 -5.35
C ALA A 38 11.57 8.29 -4.85
N GLN A 39 11.22 8.43 -3.57
CA GLN A 39 10.08 7.74 -2.97
C GLN A 39 8.75 8.30 -3.49
N LYS A 40 8.64 9.63 -3.64
CA LYS A 40 7.43 10.27 -4.19
C LYS A 40 7.12 9.77 -5.59
N VAL A 41 8.12 9.59 -6.44
CA VAL A 41 7.91 9.07 -7.81
C VAL A 41 7.20 7.71 -7.79
N ILE A 42 7.52 6.84 -6.83
CA ILE A 42 6.85 5.54 -6.67
C ILE A 42 5.45 5.74 -6.07
N ALA A 43 5.35 6.46 -4.94
CA ALA A 43 4.09 6.69 -4.23
C ALA A 43 3.01 7.41 -5.07
N ASP A 44 3.44 8.28 -5.99
CA ASP A 44 2.54 9.04 -6.87
C ASP A 44 2.20 8.30 -8.16
N THR A 45 2.66 7.06 -8.33
CA THR A 45 2.40 6.26 -9.54
C THR A 45 0.92 5.95 -9.68
N LYS A 46 0.30 6.45 -10.77
CA LYS A 46 -1.14 6.30 -11.03
C LYS A 46 -1.43 4.96 -11.68
N ILE A 47 -1.73 3.96 -10.88
CA ILE A 47 -2.03 2.61 -11.35
C ILE A 47 -3.42 2.11 -10.94
N ASN A 48 -4.19 2.89 -10.21
CA ASN A 48 -5.55 2.51 -9.82
C ASN A 48 -6.49 2.55 -11.03
N HIS A 49 -7.09 1.39 -11.34
CA HIS A 49 -8.07 1.22 -12.41
C HIS A 49 -9.06 0.11 -12.04
N GLY A 50 -10.33 0.29 -12.39
CA GLY A 50 -11.40 -0.63 -12.03
C GLY A 50 -11.91 -0.38 -10.60
N ASP A 51 -12.53 -1.39 -9.99
CA ASP A 51 -13.19 -1.31 -8.69
C ASP A 51 -12.50 -2.13 -7.59
N MET A 52 -11.36 -2.77 -7.90
CA MET A 52 -10.57 -3.47 -6.89
C MET A 52 -10.02 -2.49 -5.85
N THR A 53 -10.17 -2.85 -4.58
CA THR A 53 -9.53 -2.13 -3.48
C THR A 53 -8.40 -2.93 -2.89
N ILE A 54 -7.36 -2.23 -2.42
CA ILE A 54 -6.22 -2.79 -1.71
C ILE A 54 -6.08 -2.09 -0.35
N ARG A 55 -5.76 -2.86 0.68
CA ARG A 55 -5.45 -2.36 2.02
C ARG A 55 -4.12 -2.92 2.45
N ALA A 56 -3.29 -2.08 3.05
CA ALA A 56 -1.99 -2.46 3.57
C ALA A 56 -1.75 -1.83 4.94
N SER A 57 -0.95 -2.50 5.74
CA SER A 57 -0.53 -2.02 7.06
C SER A 57 0.79 -2.67 7.47
N VAL A 58 1.39 -2.13 8.52
CA VAL A 58 2.47 -2.77 9.28
C VAL A 58 1.96 -3.16 10.66
N ASP A 59 2.69 -4.02 11.36
CA ASP A 59 2.32 -4.56 12.67
C ASP A 59 2.29 -3.51 13.79
N ARG A 60 2.88 -2.33 13.59
CA ARG A 60 2.86 -1.22 14.55
C ARG A 60 1.98 -0.07 14.10
N ALA A 61 1.06 0.33 14.97
CA ALA A 61 0.13 1.44 14.68
C ALA A 61 0.84 2.81 14.56
N ASP A 62 1.96 3.01 15.29
CA ASP A 62 2.76 4.24 15.24
C ASP A 62 3.77 4.26 14.09
N THR A 63 3.84 3.16 13.31
CA THR A 63 4.75 2.99 12.18
C THR A 63 6.22 3.34 12.47
N THR A 64 6.65 3.19 13.75
CA THR A 64 8.02 3.55 14.18
C THR A 64 8.80 2.31 14.63
N TYR A 65 10.00 2.15 14.10
CA TYR A 65 10.89 1.02 14.35
C TYR A 65 12.32 1.50 14.68
N GLY A 66 13.03 0.72 15.46
CA GLY A 66 14.47 0.86 15.60
C GLY A 66 15.21 0.32 14.37
N ALA A 67 16.43 0.80 14.11
CA ALA A 67 17.27 0.25 13.05
C ALA A 67 17.49 -1.25 13.25
N GLY A 68 17.32 -2.04 12.19
CA GLY A 68 17.41 -3.51 12.20
C GLY A 68 16.22 -4.22 12.88
N GLN A 69 15.23 -3.51 13.37
CA GLN A 69 14.07 -4.11 14.00
C GLN A 69 13.17 -4.79 12.95
N PRO A 70 12.72 -6.05 13.19
CA PRO A 70 11.80 -6.74 12.33
C PRO A 70 10.44 -6.03 12.22
N MET A 71 9.86 -6.07 11.02
CA MET A 71 8.55 -5.54 10.67
C MET A 71 7.72 -6.63 10.02
N VAL A 72 6.41 -6.61 10.24
CA VAL A 72 5.46 -7.47 9.53
C VAL A 72 4.56 -6.60 8.68
N LEU A 73 4.56 -6.87 7.38
CA LEU A 73 3.70 -6.20 6.40
C LEU A 73 2.44 -7.03 6.19
N SER A 74 1.30 -6.38 6.07
CA SER A 74 0.03 -7.04 5.79
C SER A 74 -0.65 -6.39 4.59
N VAL A 75 -1.21 -7.20 3.71
CA VAL A 75 -1.96 -6.72 2.54
C VAL A 75 -3.19 -7.58 2.29
N SER A 76 -4.27 -6.96 1.86
CA SER A 76 -5.49 -7.63 1.40
C SER A 76 -6.10 -6.90 0.21
N THR A 77 -6.81 -7.65 -0.64
CA THR A 77 -7.49 -7.13 -1.83
C THR A 77 -8.96 -7.56 -1.83
N SER A 78 -9.84 -6.75 -2.41
CA SER A 78 -11.28 -7.08 -2.52
C SER A 78 -11.59 -8.13 -3.58
N LYS A 79 -10.64 -8.43 -4.47
CA LYS A 79 -10.74 -9.45 -5.53
C LYS A 79 -9.55 -10.39 -5.47
N ASN A 80 -9.66 -11.57 -6.09
CA ASN A 80 -8.49 -12.41 -6.36
C ASN A 80 -7.51 -11.60 -7.21
N ALA A 81 -6.27 -11.53 -6.80
CA ALA A 81 -5.27 -10.70 -7.45
C ALA A 81 -3.86 -11.27 -7.30
N HIS A 82 -2.97 -10.80 -8.15
CA HIS A 82 -1.53 -10.89 -7.97
C HIS A 82 -1.05 -9.64 -7.26
N VAL A 83 -0.17 -9.80 -6.28
CA VAL A 83 0.34 -8.70 -5.45
C VAL A 83 1.86 -8.63 -5.57
N ALA A 84 2.39 -7.43 -5.54
CA ALA A 84 3.81 -7.17 -5.35
C ALA A 84 4.00 -6.15 -4.24
N ILE A 85 5.06 -6.33 -3.45
CA ILE A 85 5.44 -5.41 -2.38
C ILE A 85 6.85 -4.90 -2.65
N LEU A 86 6.98 -3.59 -2.74
CA LEU A 86 8.25 -2.91 -2.97
C LEU A 86 8.68 -2.15 -1.71
N ARG A 87 9.95 -2.29 -1.31
CA ARG A 87 10.57 -1.43 -0.32
C ARG A 87 11.41 -0.38 -1.05
N VAL A 88 11.16 0.90 -0.77
CA VAL A 88 11.90 2.02 -1.35
C VAL A 88 12.60 2.79 -0.23
N LEU A 89 13.93 2.74 -0.23
CA LEU A 89 14.76 3.45 0.74
C LEU A 89 14.88 4.95 0.38
N PRO A 90 15.28 5.81 1.33
CA PRO A 90 15.43 7.24 1.07
C PRO A 90 16.36 7.61 -0.08
N ASN A 91 17.36 6.79 -0.37
CA ASN A 91 18.29 6.96 -1.49
C ASN A 91 17.73 6.48 -2.84
N GLY A 92 16.49 5.97 -2.89
CA GLY A 92 15.85 5.45 -4.09
C GLY A 92 16.15 3.98 -4.40
N SER A 93 16.99 3.31 -3.59
CA SER A 93 17.20 1.86 -3.73
C SER A 93 15.88 1.13 -3.48
N THR A 94 15.51 0.27 -4.41
CA THR A 94 14.22 -0.42 -4.41
C THR A 94 14.44 -1.92 -4.42
N THR A 95 13.75 -2.59 -3.51
CA THR A 95 13.77 -4.06 -3.37
C THR A 95 12.35 -4.57 -3.54
N LEU A 96 12.14 -5.61 -4.34
CA LEU A 96 10.91 -6.37 -4.38
C LEU A 96 10.93 -7.38 -3.24
N LEU A 97 10.04 -7.18 -2.26
CA LEU A 97 9.92 -8.02 -1.06
C LEU A 97 8.94 -9.19 -1.27
N PHE A 98 8.01 -9.04 -2.21
CA PHE A 98 7.04 -10.06 -2.55
C PHE A 98 6.67 -9.93 -4.04
N PRO A 99 6.63 -11.04 -4.81
CA PRO A 99 6.93 -12.40 -4.42
C PRO A 99 8.37 -12.55 -3.91
N ASP A 100 8.58 -13.56 -3.04
CA ASP A 100 9.86 -13.83 -2.38
C ASP A 100 10.24 -15.32 -2.51
N LYS A 101 11.33 -15.73 -1.89
CA LYS A 101 11.85 -17.10 -1.97
C LYS A 101 10.92 -18.12 -1.30
N ALA A 102 10.25 -17.76 -0.21
CA ALA A 102 9.30 -18.62 0.47
C ALA A 102 7.96 -18.66 -0.27
N HIS A 103 7.59 -17.54 -0.92
CA HIS A 103 6.33 -17.34 -1.62
C HIS A 103 6.58 -16.92 -3.08
N PRO A 104 6.96 -17.87 -3.96
CA PRO A 104 7.30 -17.54 -5.36
C PRO A 104 6.08 -17.20 -6.23
N LYS A 105 4.86 -17.39 -5.70
CA LYS A 105 3.61 -17.03 -6.37
C LYS A 105 3.05 -15.75 -5.77
N ALA A 106 2.73 -14.81 -6.63
CA ALA A 106 2.18 -13.51 -6.24
C ALA A 106 0.68 -13.54 -5.90
N ASP A 107 0.02 -14.70 -5.91
CA ASP A 107 -1.43 -14.85 -5.83
C ASP A 107 -1.97 -14.61 -4.41
N ILE A 108 -3.04 -13.83 -4.32
CA ILE A 108 -3.81 -13.64 -3.09
C ILE A 108 -5.31 -13.82 -3.39
N ALA A 109 -6.01 -14.57 -2.53
CA ALA A 109 -7.45 -14.72 -2.64
C ALA A 109 -8.18 -13.47 -2.11
N ALA A 110 -9.32 -13.15 -2.71
CA ALA A 110 -10.17 -12.02 -2.30
C ALA A 110 -10.45 -12.02 -0.80
N ASN A 111 -10.29 -10.89 -0.16
CA ASN A 111 -10.53 -10.66 1.27
C ASN A 111 -9.67 -11.53 2.23
N LYS A 112 -8.62 -12.16 1.72
CA LYS A 112 -7.60 -12.80 2.55
C LYS A 112 -6.47 -11.82 2.81
N THR A 113 -5.90 -11.90 4.01
CA THR A 113 -4.71 -11.14 4.38
C THR A 113 -3.48 -11.99 4.14
N LEU A 114 -2.56 -11.46 3.35
CA LEU A 114 -1.19 -11.95 3.25
C LEU A 114 -0.33 -11.17 4.25
N THR A 115 0.53 -11.86 4.97
CA THR A 115 1.53 -11.24 5.87
C THR A 115 2.94 -11.62 5.43
N ILE A 116 3.84 -10.68 5.43
CA ILE A 116 5.25 -10.88 5.05
C ILE A 116 6.16 -10.24 6.12
N PRO A 117 7.07 -11.01 6.73
CA PRO A 117 7.18 -12.46 6.62
C PRO A 117 6.05 -13.19 7.36
N GLU A 118 5.76 -14.42 6.95
CA GLU A 118 4.99 -15.34 7.77
C GLU A 118 5.87 -15.93 8.90
N PRO A 119 5.28 -16.43 10.00
CA PRO A 119 6.08 -16.97 11.13
C PRO A 119 7.03 -18.13 10.78
N ARG A 120 6.83 -18.76 9.60
CA ARG A 120 7.66 -19.88 9.12
C ARG A 120 8.74 -19.48 8.14
N ASP A 121 8.72 -18.25 7.68
CA ASP A 121 9.68 -17.77 6.69
C ASP A 121 11.04 -17.61 7.36
N GLY A 122 12.08 -18.09 6.87
CA GLY A 122 13.41 -18.03 7.50
C GLY A 122 14.08 -16.64 7.41
N PHE A 123 13.33 -15.57 7.11
CA PHE A 123 13.85 -14.23 6.92
C PHE A 123 13.08 -13.17 7.73
N ALA A 124 13.61 -11.96 7.78
CA ALA A 124 12.95 -10.81 8.37
C ALA A 124 12.97 -9.60 7.41
N VAL A 125 11.89 -8.83 7.42
CA VAL A 125 11.87 -7.51 6.77
C VAL A 125 12.39 -6.50 7.78
N THR A 126 13.53 -5.87 7.48
CA THR A 126 14.18 -4.86 8.34
C THR A 126 14.55 -3.63 7.53
N ALA A 127 14.87 -2.55 8.23
CA ALA A 127 15.58 -1.40 7.69
C ALA A 127 16.70 -0.99 8.66
N ASP A 128 17.94 -0.97 8.19
CA ASP A 128 19.11 -0.86 9.05
C ASP A 128 19.56 0.59 9.26
N LYS A 129 19.01 1.52 8.48
CA LYS A 129 19.42 2.94 8.54
C LYS A 129 18.25 3.82 8.95
N PRO A 130 18.50 4.83 9.81
CA PRO A 130 17.48 5.83 10.14
C PRO A 130 16.96 6.55 8.90
N GLY A 131 15.66 6.89 8.96
CA GLY A 131 14.98 7.59 7.87
C GLY A 131 13.55 7.12 7.67
N VAL A 132 12.90 7.59 6.61
CA VAL A 132 11.57 7.13 6.20
C VAL A 132 11.72 6.08 5.12
N VAL A 133 11.15 4.90 5.34
CA VAL A 133 11.07 3.82 4.34
C VAL A 133 9.67 3.76 3.80
N LEU A 134 9.53 3.69 2.48
CA LEU A 134 8.27 3.51 1.79
C LEU A 134 8.09 2.04 1.43
N PHE A 135 6.94 1.48 1.77
CA PHE A 135 6.47 0.18 1.26
C PHE A 135 5.32 0.45 0.30
N GLU A 136 5.51 0.12 -0.97
CA GLU A 136 4.48 0.23 -2.00
C GLU A 136 3.89 -1.15 -2.26
N PHE A 137 2.57 -1.23 -2.29
CA PHE A 137 1.79 -2.43 -2.53
C PHE A 137 1.04 -2.27 -3.84
N VAL A 138 1.32 -3.13 -4.78
CA VAL A 138 0.73 -3.12 -6.12
C VAL A 138 -0.05 -4.40 -6.31
N ALA A 139 -1.29 -4.30 -6.81
CA ALA A 139 -2.13 -5.45 -7.10
C ALA A 139 -2.74 -5.36 -8.51
N SER A 140 -2.94 -6.52 -9.15
CA SER A 140 -3.67 -6.63 -10.41
C SER A 140 -4.43 -7.95 -10.48
N THR A 141 -5.62 -7.93 -11.10
CA THR A 141 -6.34 -9.17 -11.42
C THR A 141 -5.70 -9.93 -12.60
N ALA A 142 -4.79 -9.30 -13.35
CA ALA A 142 -3.96 -9.95 -14.37
C ALA A 142 -2.54 -10.20 -13.82
N GLY A 143 -2.03 -11.40 -14.01
CA GLY A 143 -0.74 -11.84 -13.48
C GLY A 143 0.42 -11.79 -14.48
N ASP A 144 0.28 -11.09 -15.60
CA ASP A 144 1.28 -11.09 -16.67
C ASP A 144 2.41 -10.06 -16.47
N ALA A 145 2.24 -9.08 -15.58
CA ALA A 145 3.28 -8.11 -15.30
C ALA A 145 4.54 -8.75 -14.69
N TRP A 146 5.69 -8.23 -15.08
CA TRP A 146 7.01 -8.78 -14.68
C TRP A 146 7.21 -8.83 -13.17
N LEU A 147 6.69 -7.83 -12.44
CA LEU A 147 6.87 -7.74 -10.99
C LEU A 147 6.21 -8.92 -10.24
N PHE A 148 5.17 -9.53 -10.78
CA PHE A 148 4.53 -10.72 -10.19
C PHE A 148 5.28 -12.03 -10.49
N LYS A 149 6.27 -12.00 -11.38
CA LYS A 149 7.03 -13.15 -11.87
C LYS A 149 8.53 -13.03 -11.58
N ARG A 150 8.96 -11.91 -11.03
CA ARG A 150 10.36 -11.68 -10.72
C ARG A 150 10.79 -12.58 -9.58
N ALA A 151 11.72 -13.49 -9.88
CA ALA A 151 12.35 -14.31 -8.85
C ALA A 151 13.30 -13.50 -7.98
N PRO A 152 13.49 -13.89 -6.71
CA PRO A 152 14.56 -13.37 -5.87
C PRO A 152 15.93 -13.56 -6.49
N ASP A 153 16.88 -12.76 -6.08
CA ASP A 153 18.27 -12.91 -6.50
C ASP A 153 18.89 -14.18 -5.87
N LYS A 154 19.92 -14.74 -6.52
CA LYS A 154 20.43 -16.09 -6.23
C LYS A 154 20.71 -16.36 -4.75
N ASP A 155 21.28 -15.39 -4.04
CA ASP A 155 21.71 -15.53 -2.65
C ASP A 155 20.92 -14.62 -1.71
N SER A 156 19.67 -14.27 -2.08
CA SER A 156 18.77 -13.40 -1.32
C SER A 156 17.37 -14.00 -1.22
N ASP A 157 16.63 -13.58 -0.20
CA ASP A 157 15.21 -13.88 -0.10
C ASP A 157 14.37 -12.96 -0.99
N PHE A 158 14.96 -11.87 -1.48
CA PHE A 158 14.32 -10.79 -2.21
C PHE A 158 15.03 -10.49 -3.52
N ALA A 159 14.38 -9.73 -4.42
CA ALA A 159 15.00 -9.22 -5.63
C ALA A 159 15.38 -7.74 -5.48
N ASP A 160 16.67 -7.43 -5.62
CA ASP A 160 17.12 -6.04 -5.80
C ASP A 160 16.79 -5.60 -7.24
N LEU A 161 16.09 -4.48 -7.36
CA LEU A 161 15.70 -3.97 -8.68
C LEU A 161 16.80 -3.12 -9.32
N GLY A 162 17.75 -2.64 -8.53
CA GLY A 162 19.00 -2.01 -9.00
C GLY A 162 18.83 -0.79 -9.91
N VAL A 163 17.61 -0.27 -10.09
CA VAL A 163 17.26 0.80 -11.02
C VAL A 163 16.77 2.05 -10.29
N THR A 164 16.70 3.18 -11.01
CA THR A 164 16.15 4.41 -10.42
C THR A 164 14.63 4.32 -10.23
N SER A 165 14.09 4.93 -9.19
CA SER A 165 12.66 4.93 -8.88
C SER A 165 11.78 5.36 -10.07
N ARG A 166 12.27 6.30 -10.91
CA ARG A 166 11.52 6.74 -12.10
C ARG A 166 11.39 5.64 -13.16
N ALA A 167 12.45 4.87 -13.38
CA ALA A 167 12.42 3.74 -14.31
C ALA A 167 11.49 2.64 -13.77
N ILE A 168 11.58 2.32 -12.49
CA ILE A 168 10.70 1.35 -11.82
C ILE A 168 9.25 1.77 -11.94
N ALA A 169 8.90 3.02 -11.60
CA ALA A 169 7.53 3.54 -11.70
C ALA A 169 6.98 3.41 -13.14
N LYS A 170 7.78 3.78 -14.14
CA LYS A 170 7.42 3.63 -15.55
C LYS A 170 7.20 2.16 -15.92
N ASP A 171 8.11 1.28 -15.55
CA ASP A 171 8.04 -0.15 -15.88
C ASP A 171 6.84 -0.83 -15.21
N ILE A 172 6.46 -0.41 -13.99
CA ILE A 172 5.25 -0.87 -13.31
C ILE A 172 4.01 -0.50 -14.16
N VAL A 173 3.85 0.77 -14.52
CA VAL A 173 2.70 1.24 -15.32
C VAL A 173 2.63 0.52 -16.67
N ASP A 174 3.76 0.42 -17.37
CA ASP A 174 3.83 -0.21 -18.69
C ASP A 174 3.50 -1.71 -18.61
N SER A 175 4.01 -2.41 -17.59
CA SER A 175 3.81 -3.85 -17.45
C SER A 175 2.39 -4.21 -17.01
N LEU A 176 1.77 -3.38 -16.18
CA LEU A 176 0.38 -3.56 -15.74
C LEU A 176 -0.62 -3.23 -16.85
N LYS A 177 -0.20 -2.51 -17.89
CA LYS A 177 -1.08 -2.07 -19.01
C LYS A 177 -2.37 -1.44 -18.51
N VAL A 178 -2.24 -0.55 -17.53
CA VAL A 178 -3.36 0.08 -16.82
C VAL A 178 -4.41 0.60 -17.80
N GLY A 179 -5.66 0.17 -17.61
CA GLY A 179 -6.79 0.57 -18.46
C GLY A 179 -6.80 -0.01 -19.88
N LYS A 180 -5.84 -0.90 -20.24
CA LYS A 180 -5.74 -1.45 -21.61
C LYS A 180 -6.22 -2.91 -21.73
N THR A 181 -6.26 -3.66 -20.62
CA THR A 181 -6.53 -5.10 -20.63
C THR A 181 -7.86 -5.48 -19.99
N GLY A 182 -8.63 -4.51 -19.48
CA GLY A 182 -9.82 -4.77 -18.68
C GLY A 182 -9.50 -5.36 -17.29
N ALA A 183 -8.23 -5.49 -16.93
CA ALA A 183 -7.82 -5.92 -15.60
C ALA A 183 -7.98 -4.77 -14.60
N ASP A 184 -8.45 -5.10 -13.39
CA ASP A 184 -8.39 -4.15 -12.29
C ASP A 184 -6.97 -4.07 -11.75
N THR A 185 -6.55 -2.87 -11.44
CA THR A 185 -5.27 -2.59 -10.80
C THR A 185 -5.47 -1.64 -9.62
N ALA A 186 -4.75 -1.86 -8.54
CA ALA A 186 -4.79 -1.01 -7.36
C ALA A 186 -3.41 -0.89 -6.72
N ALA A 187 -3.11 0.26 -6.14
CA ALA A 187 -1.94 0.45 -5.32
C ALA A 187 -2.26 1.25 -4.06
N THR A 188 -1.45 1.00 -3.06
CA THR A 188 -1.42 1.78 -1.82
C THR A 188 -0.02 1.68 -1.23
N TYR A 189 0.31 2.58 -0.33
CA TYR A 189 1.60 2.53 0.34
C TYR A 189 1.48 2.73 1.85
N VAL A 190 2.51 2.29 2.55
CA VAL A 190 2.73 2.54 3.97
C VAL A 190 4.12 3.12 4.15
N THR A 191 4.25 4.14 4.98
CA THR A 191 5.55 4.68 5.38
C THR A 191 5.88 4.26 6.81
N VAL A 192 7.13 3.92 7.04
CA VAL A 192 7.65 3.65 8.37
C VAL A 192 8.81 4.57 8.68
N ARG A 193 8.89 5.01 9.93
CA ARG A 193 10.01 5.78 10.46
C ARG A 193 10.98 4.84 11.16
N VAL A 194 12.22 4.87 10.73
CA VAL A 194 13.33 4.14 11.38
C VAL A 194 14.16 5.14 12.19
N ARG A 195 14.41 4.82 13.46
CA ARG A 195 15.17 5.65 14.42
C ARG A 195 16.46 4.98 14.83
#